data_3d5b668f4cef4431d154c9b0d8b39a09
#
_entry.id   3d5b668f4cef4431d154c9b0d8b39a09
#
_cell.length_a   1.000
_cell.length_b   1.000
_cell.length_c   1.000
_cell.angle_alpha   90.00
_cell.angle_beta   90.00
_cell.angle_gamma   90.00
#
_symmetry.space_group_name_H-M   'P 1'
#
loop_
_entity.id
_entity.type
_entity.pdbx_description
1 polymer ?
#
loop_
_entity_poly.entity_id
_entity_poly.type
_entity_poly.pdbx_seq_one_letter_code
_entity_poly.pdbx_strand_id
1 'polypeptide(L)'
;MAQPKGGAWTWPKPEEGDFIINDFQFSDGNNLKELRIHYRTLGRLEKDEDGRATNAVLIMHGTTGNSANFFKNVYAGELFNPGQLLDAEKYYLILPDGIGHAGSTKPSNGLRNQFPRYGYRDMVRAQHMLLTQHLGVDHLRLVTGTSMGGMHTWLWGVTYPDFMDALFPLASLPAQIAGRNRMIRKHAIDSIRTDPGFADGNYEVQPRGFDAALHVLAWMSSAPHQWQKAASDRESADEFIDNWIEVAAMDRDANDMAYAFDASYDYDPRPGLRDIKAPLTAVNFACDQVNPPELRILEEEIKNVKNGPMPFVVDVIKAHKDCWKLRKEIGRQRSMFSVHSSHEEPVLRVAPDDMARSTK
;
A
#
# COMPACT_ATOMS: atom_id res chain seq x y z
N MET A 1 -3.30 21.33 0.39
CA MET A 1 -4.28 20.49 -0.37
C MET A 1 -5.43 21.38 -0.80
N ALA A 2 -5.76 21.39 -2.09
CA ALA A 2 -6.90 22.15 -2.60
C ALA A 2 -8.19 21.41 -2.19
N GLN A 3 -9.16 22.15 -1.63
CA GLN A 3 -10.50 21.62 -1.36
C GLN A 3 -11.14 21.10 -2.67
N PRO A 4 -11.88 19.99 -2.60
CA PRO A 4 -12.65 19.54 -3.76
C PRO A 4 -13.70 20.59 -4.11
N LYS A 5 -13.85 20.90 -5.38
CA LYS A 5 -14.95 21.76 -5.87
C LYS A 5 -16.29 21.09 -5.52
N GLY A 6 -16.98 21.64 -4.50
CA GLY A 6 -18.40 21.34 -4.27
C GLY A 6 -18.78 20.56 -3.01
N GLY A 7 -18.04 20.60 -1.91
CA GLY A 7 -18.50 20.03 -0.65
C GLY A 7 -17.47 20.18 0.48
N ALA A 8 -17.92 20.49 1.69
CA ALA A 8 -17.06 20.44 2.86
C ALA A 8 -16.60 18.99 3.10
N TRP A 9 -15.35 18.81 3.50
CA TRP A 9 -14.84 17.54 4.01
C TRP A 9 -15.74 17.10 5.18
N THR A 10 -16.27 15.91 5.10
CA THR A 10 -17.17 15.37 6.12
C THR A 10 -16.43 14.54 7.17
N TRP A 11 -15.16 14.23 6.94
CA TRP A 11 -14.26 13.62 7.92
C TRP A 11 -13.37 14.69 8.59
N PRO A 12 -12.84 14.44 9.80
CA PRO A 12 -11.96 15.37 10.51
C PRO A 12 -10.71 15.75 9.68
N LYS A 13 -10.19 16.96 9.91
CA LYS A 13 -8.90 17.34 9.33
C LYS A 13 -7.81 16.43 9.93
N PRO A 14 -6.92 15.85 9.10
CA PRO A 14 -5.82 15.05 9.62
C PRO A 14 -4.85 15.91 10.44
N GLU A 15 -4.34 15.34 11.52
CA GLU A 15 -3.18 15.86 12.23
C GLU A 15 -1.92 15.30 11.58
N GLU A 16 -0.89 16.13 11.45
CA GLU A 16 0.41 15.75 10.87
C GLU A 16 1.48 15.83 11.95
N GLY A 17 2.43 14.89 11.92
CA GLY A 17 3.54 14.86 12.85
C GLY A 17 4.76 14.16 12.28
N ASP A 18 5.88 14.36 12.98
CA ASP A 18 7.14 13.73 12.69
C ASP A 18 7.63 12.94 13.92
N PHE A 19 8.08 11.73 13.70
CA PHE A 19 8.78 10.92 14.70
C PHE A 19 10.24 10.77 14.30
N ILE A 20 11.16 11.19 15.14
CA ILE A 20 12.60 11.05 14.93
C ILE A 20 13.09 9.79 15.66
N ILE A 21 13.58 8.82 14.88
CA ILE A 21 14.23 7.64 15.40
C ILE A 21 15.73 7.90 15.40
N ASN A 22 16.31 7.97 16.59
CA ASN A 22 17.74 8.16 16.73
C ASN A 22 18.49 6.83 16.52
N ASP A 23 19.64 6.90 15.83
CA ASP A 23 20.55 5.78 15.58
C ASP A 23 19.85 4.54 14.98
N PHE A 24 18.98 4.78 13.97
CA PHE A 24 18.26 3.68 13.31
C PHE A 24 19.22 2.78 12.54
N GLN A 25 19.28 1.51 12.94
CA GLN A 25 20.10 0.49 12.28
C GLN A 25 19.33 -0.16 11.14
N PHE A 26 19.84 -0.10 9.92
CA PHE A 26 19.26 -0.79 8.77
C PHE A 26 19.69 -2.25 8.70
N SER A 27 18.92 -3.07 8.00
CA SER A 27 19.19 -4.49 7.81
C SER A 27 20.49 -4.77 7.01
N ASP A 28 20.99 -3.78 6.27
CA ASP A 28 22.25 -3.85 5.54
C ASP A 28 23.50 -3.57 6.43
N GLY A 29 23.29 -3.25 7.70
CA GLY A 29 24.34 -2.94 8.67
C GLY A 29 24.69 -1.46 8.78
N ASN A 30 24.18 -0.61 7.89
CA ASN A 30 24.35 0.83 7.99
C ASN A 30 23.40 1.44 9.03
N ASN A 31 23.67 2.70 9.43
CA ASN A 31 22.78 3.42 10.33
C ASN A 31 22.57 4.87 9.89
N LEU A 32 21.46 5.46 10.32
CA LEU A 32 21.22 6.89 10.30
C LEU A 32 21.11 7.42 11.73
N LYS A 33 21.81 8.51 12.02
CA LYS A 33 21.71 9.17 13.33
C LYS A 33 20.31 9.67 13.63
N GLU A 34 19.61 10.15 12.61
CA GLU A 34 18.25 10.65 12.71
C GLU A 34 17.45 10.17 11.49
N LEU A 35 16.50 9.25 11.73
CA LEU A 35 15.52 8.83 10.74
C LEU A 35 14.17 9.44 11.09
N ARG A 36 13.71 10.42 10.30
CA ARG A 36 12.37 10.99 10.44
C ARG A 36 11.34 10.13 9.75
N ILE A 37 10.28 9.78 10.47
CA ILE A 37 9.06 9.20 9.92
C ILE A 37 7.94 10.23 10.03
N HIS A 38 7.52 10.76 8.89
CA HIS A 38 6.36 11.64 8.80
C HIS A 38 5.09 10.80 8.81
N TYR A 39 4.04 11.29 9.46
CA TYR A 39 2.76 10.57 9.53
C TYR A 39 1.58 11.53 9.60
N ARG A 40 0.40 10.99 9.30
CA ARG A 40 -0.88 11.63 9.49
C ARG A 40 -1.77 10.76 10.35
N THR A 41 -2.61 11.41 11.18
CA THR A 41 -3.60 10.69 11.99
C THR A 41 -4.97 11.32 11.86
N LEU A 42 -6.00 10.50 12.09
CA LEU A 42 -7.38 10.91 12.21
C LEU A 42 -8.01 10.23 13.43
N GLY A 43 -8.95 10.90 14.09
CA GLY A 43 -9.61 10.37 15.27
C GLY A 43 -8.76 10.45 16.52
N ARG A 44 -9.14 9.68 17.54
CA ARG A 44 -8.47 9.67 18.85
C ARG A 44 -8.19 8.23 19.27
N LEU A 45 -7.03 8.02 19.88
CA LEU A 45 -6.68 6.73 20.45
C LEU A 45 -7.56 6.44 21.68
N GLU A 46 -8.20 5.29 21.66
CA GLU A 46 -8.93 4.73 22.80
C GLU A 46 -8.18 3.54 23.37
N LYS A 47 -8.24 3.41 24.70
CA LYS A 47 -7.61 2.32 25.44
C LYS A 47 -8.62 1.70 26.40
N ASP A 48 -8.47 0.39 26.65
CA ASP A 48 -9.23 -0.30 27.67
C ASP A 48 -8.70 -0.03 29.10
N GLU A 49 -9.32 -0.69 30.07
CA GLU A 49 -8.95 -0.54 31.50
C GLU A 49 -7.52 -1.01 31.80
N ASP A 50 -6.97 -1.91 30.98
CA ASP A 50 -5.59 -2.39 31.09
C ASP A 50 -4.59 -1.50 30.35
N GLY A 51 -5.08 -0.43 29.68
CA GLY A 51 -4.25 0.53 28.94
C GLY A 51 -3.90 0.10 27.53
N ARG A 52 -4.45 -1.01 27.03
CA ARG A 52 -4.24 -1.51 25.67
C ARG A 52 -5.06 -0.71 24.65
N ALA A 53 -4.47 -0.38 23.52
CA ALA A 53 -5.16 0.28 22.43
C ALA A 53 -6.27 -0.60 21.83
N THR A 54 -7.47 -0.04 21.59
CA THR A 54 -8.64 -0.81 21.15
C THR A 54 -9.17 -0.43 19.76
N ASN A 55 -8.81 0.75 19.25
CA ASN A 55 -9.39 1.30 18.03
C ASN A 55 -8.37 1.77 16.99
N ALA A 56 -7.08 1.50 17.17
CA ALA A 56 -6.03 1.95 16.26
C ALA A 56 -6.01 1.15 14.96
N VAL A 57 -5.88 1.84 13.82
CA VAL A 57 -5.82 1.26 12.48
C VAL A 57 -4.60 1.80 11.74
N LEU A 58 -3.75 0.92 11.22
CA LEU A 58 -2.59 1.27 10.42
C LEU A 58 -2.93 1.14 8.93
N ILE A 59 -2.72 2.21 8.15
CA ILE A 59 -3.01 2.27 6.71
C ILE A 59 -1.73 2.68 5.95
N MET A 60 -1.25 1.81 5.06
CA MET A 60 0.05 1.98 4.39
C MET A 60 -0.09 2.16 2.87
N HIS A 61 0.68 3.10 2.33
CA HIS A 61 0.66 3.49 0.92
C HIS A 61 1.46 2.54 -0.01
N GLY A 62 1.25 2.68 -1.32
CA GLY A 62 1.99 1.95 -2.37
C GLY A 62 3.36 2.54 -2.67
N THR A 63 4.16 1.86 -3.53
CA THR A 63 5.60 2.10 -3.79
C THR A 63 5.96 3.55 -4.14
N THR A 64 5.10 4.30 -4.79
CA THR A 64 5.36 5.71 -5.17
C THR A 64 4.34 6.66 -4.58
N GLY A 65 3.61 6.18 -3.58
CA GLY A 65 2.60 6.96 -2.88
C GLY A 65 3.13 7.61 -1.60
N ASN A 66 2.17 8.15 -0.85
CA ASN A 66 2.37 8.70 0.48
C ASN A 66 1.05 8.69 1.24
N SER A 67 1.07 9.06 2.52
CA SER A 67 -0.12 9.11 3.37
C SER A 67 -1.21 10.06 2.83
N ALA A 68 -0.84 11.16 2.15
CA ALA A 68 -1.80 12.12 1.59
C ALA A 68 -2.68 11.53 0.47
N ASN A 69 -2.25 10.43 -0.16
CA ASN A 69 -3.04 9.78 -1.21
C ASN A 69 -4.38 9.24 -0.72
N PHE A 70 -4.47 8.92 0.57
CA PHE A 70 -5.69 8.39 1.18
C PHE A 70 -6.75 9.46 1.48
N PHE A 71 -6.40 10.75 1.42
CA PHE A 71 -7.33 11.86 1.67
C PHE A 71 -8.06 12.36 0.41
N LYS A 72 -8.05 11.56 -0.65
CA LYS A 72 -8.87 11.79 -1.85
C LYS A 72 -10.30 11.27 -1.61
N ASN A 73 -11.29 11.90 -2.27
CA ASN A 73 -12.70 11.48 -2.16
C ASN A 73 -12.92 9.99 -2.50
N VAL A 74 -12.15 9.45 -3.43
CA VAL A 74 -12.24 8.04 -3.83
C VAL A 74 -11.81 7.06 -2.74
N TYR A 75 -11.14 7.53 -1.69
CA TYR A 75 -10.74 6.72 -0.54
C TYR A 75 -11.35 7.25 0.76
N ALA A 76 -10.95 8.43 1.23
CA ALA A 76 -11.46 9.01 2.46
C ALA A 76 -12.98 9.27 2.42
N GLY A 77 -13.51 9.72 1.29
CA GLY A 77 -14.94 9.93 1.07
C GLY A 77 -15.77 8.65 1.15
N GLU A 78 -15.15 7.49 0.96
CA GLU A 78 -15.79 6.18 0.99
C GLU A 78 -15.59 5.43 2.30
N LEU A 79 -14.57 5.79 3.10
CA LEU A 79 -14.17 5.00 4.26
C LEU A 79 -14.17 5.77 5.58
N PHE A 80 -13.89 7.09 5.58
CA PHE A 80 -13.57 7.83 6.80
C PHE A 80 -14.73 8.64 7.38
N ASN A 81 -15.83 8.77 6.65
CA ASN A 81 -17.01 9.52 7.14
C ASN A 81 -17.74 8.77 8.25
N PRO A 82 -18.56 9.49 9.07
CA PRO A 82 -19.40 8.87 10.08
C PRO A 82 -20.27 7.73 9.55
N GLY A 83 -20.21 6.59 10.21
CA GLY A 83 -20.94 5.37 9.84
C GLY A 83 -20.30 4.52 8.73
N GLN A 84 -19.18 4.93 8.17
CA GLN A 84 -18.41 4.15 7.22
C GLN A 84 -17.47 3.15 7.91
N LEU A 85 -16.78 2.29 7.12
CA LEU A 85 -15.99 1.17 7.66
C LEU A 85 -14.81 1.61 8.54
N LEU A 86 -14.16 2.69 8.18
CA LEU A 86 -13.03 3.28 8.92
C LEU A 86 -13.44 4.69 9.41
N ASP A 87 -14.61 4.78 10.00
CA ASP A 87 -15.19 5.98 10.58
C ASP A 87 -14.20 6.67 11.53
N ALA A 88 -13.72 7.85 11.14
CA ALA A 88 -12.71 8.60 11.89
C ALA A 88 -13.19 9.15 13.24
N GLU A 89 -14.50 9.07 13.53
CA GLU A 89 -15.03 9.35 14.87
C GLU A 89 -14.88 8.16 15.84
N LYS A 90 -14.66 6.93 15.29
CA LYS A 90 -14.57 5.68 16.06
C LYS A 90 -13.17 5.09 16.08
N TYR A 91 -12.40 5.29 15.02
CA TYR A 91 -11.08 4.71 14.85
C TYR A 91 -9.99 5.77 14.91
N TYR A 92 -8.88 5.41 15.52
CA TYR A 92 -7.64 6.16 15.41
C TYR A 92 -6.87 5.67 14.18
N LEU A 93 -7.00 6.40 13.07
CA LEU A 93 -6.38 6.04 11.79
C LEU A 93 -4.96 6.62 11.74
N ILE A 94 -3.98 5.78 11.46
CA ILE A 94 -2.56 6.13 11.43
C ILE A 94 -2.02 5.84 10.02
N LEU A 95 -1.51 6.87 9.36
CA LEU A 95 -1.06 6.82 7.96
C LEU A 95 0.39 7.34 7.88
N PRO A 96 1.41 6.49 8.06
CA PRO A 96 2.80 6.91 7.94
C PRO A 96 3.21 7.06 6.47
N ASP A 97 4.12 8.00 6.22
CA ASP A 97 4.98 7.96 5.03
C ASP A 97 6.12 6.97 5.26
N GLY A 98 6.35 6.08 4.32
CA GLY A 98 7.44 5.10 4.41
C GLY A 98 8.83 5.74 4.35
N ILE A 99 9.86 5.07 4.84
CA ILE A 99 11.26 5.46 4.60
C ILE A 99 11.47 5.68 3.09
N GLY A 100 12.11 6.75 2.71
CA GLY A 100 12.35 7.08 1.30
C GLY A 100 11.17 7.76 0.60
N HIS A 101 10.08 8.12 1.32
CA HIS A 101 8.88 8.68 0.72
C HIS A 101 8.47 10.00 1.39
N ALA A 102 8.00 10.92 0.56
CA ALA A 102 7.34 12.19 0.91
C ALA A 102 7.98 12.95 2.10
N GLY A 103 7.31 13.06 3.24
CA GLY A 103 7.77 13.77 4.43
C GLY A 103 8.79 13.00 5.27
N SER A 104 8.92 11.68 5.11
CA SER A 104 9.94 10.87 5.80
C SER A 104 11.34 11.09 5.21
N THR A 105 12.38 10.73 5.97
CA THR A 105 13.77 10.84 5.49
C THR A 105 13.95 9.99 4.23
N LYS A 106 14.58 10.57 3.22
CA LYS A 106 14.72 9.99 1.89
C LYS A 106 16.05 10.39 1.23
N PRO A 107 16.52 9.67 0.21
CA PRO A 107 17.78 9.92 -0.48
C PRO A 107 17.96 11.39 -0.91
N SER A 108 16.94 12.01 -1.50
CA SER A 108 16.98 13.40 -1.97
C SER A 108 17.11 14.45 -0.85
N ASN A 109 17.02 14.05 0.44
CA ASN A 109 17.26 14.95 1.57
C ASN A 109 18.74 15.25 1.84
N GLY A 110 19.65 14.88 0.93
CA GLY A 110 21.05 15.23 0.97
C GLY A 110 22.02 14.06 0.85
N LEU A 111 21.68 12.87 1.32
CA LEU A 111 22.55 11.69 1.23
C LEU A 111 22.59 11.09 -0.18
N ARG A 112 21.55 11.28 -0.97
CA ARG A 112 21.47 10.80 -2.35
C ARG A 112 21.85 9.31 -2.44
N ASN A 113 22.81 8.92 -3.30
CA ASN A 113 23.26 7.53 -3.43
C ASN A 113 24.07 6.99 -2.22
N GLN A 114 24.36 7.83 -1.23
CA GLN A 114 24.97 7.42 0.05
C GLN A 114 23.91 7.11 1.10
N PHE A 115 22.62 7.21 0.77
CA PHE A 115 21.55 6.82 1.66
C PHE A 115 21.63 5.31 1.95
N PRO A 116 21.46 4.85 3.20
CA PRO A 116 21.45 3.43 3.53
C PRO A 116 20.44 2.67 2.69
N ARG A 117 20.81 1.49 2.22
CA ARG A 117 19.89 0.61 1.51
C ARG A 117 18.86 0.06 2.49
N TYR A 118 17.63 0.50 2.37
CA TYR A 118 16.54 0.02 3.21
C TYR A 118 15.67 -1.03 2.50
N GLY A 119 15.09 -1.93 3.29
CA GLY A 119 14.13 -2.92 2.81
C GLY A 119 12.74 -2.71 3.40
N TYR A 120 11.78 -3.51 2.95
CA TYR A 120 10.41 -3.49 3.49
C TYR A 120 10.38 -3.89 4.96
N ARG A 121 11.30 -4.77 5.41
CA ARG A 121 11.43 -5.13 6.83
C ARG A 121 11.88 -3.94 7.69
N ASP A 122 12.78 -3.11 7.18
CA ASP A 122 13.18 -1.86 7.85
C ASP A 122 12.03 -0.88 7.95
N MET A 123 11.23 -0.75 6.87
CA MET A 123 10.05 0.12 6.84
C MET A 123 9.00 -0.34 7.87
N VAL A 124 8.71 -1.63 7.95
CA VAL A 124 7.77 -2.21 8.94
C VAL A 124 8.29 -2.02 10.37
N ARG A 125 9.60 -2.17 10.60
CA ARG A 125 10.21 -1.92 11.91
C ARG A 125 10.09 -0.44 12.32
N ALA A 126 10.35 0.49 11.39
CA ALA A 126 10.20 1.92 11.67
C ALA A 126 8.73 2.29 11.98
N GLN A 127 7.77 1.68 11.26
CA GLN A 127 6.33 1.83 11.55
C GLN A 127 5.99 1.30 12.94
N HIS A 128 6.51 0.15 13.33
CA HIS A 128 6.29 -0.41 14.67
C HIS A 128 6.87 0.51 15.77
N MET A 129 8.06 1.09 15.55
CA MET A 129 8.65 2.05 16.47
C MET A 129 7.81 3.34 16.58
N LEU A 130 7.29 3.85 15.45
CA LEU A 130 6.35 4.99 15.46
C LEU A 130 5.13 4.70 16.35
N LEU A 131 4.52 3.53 16.20
CA LEU A 131 3.35 3.15 16.97
C LEU A 131 3.66 3.04 18.48
N THR A 132 4.70 2.27 18.82
CA THR A 132 4.97 1.89 20.20
C THR A 132 5.71 2.96 20.98
N GLN A 133 6.66 3.67 20.38
CA GLN A 133 7.54 4.61 21.08
C GLN A 133 7.06 6.05 21.01
N HIS A 134 6.21 6.39 20.05
CA HIS A 134 5.75 7.77 19.85
C HIS A 134 4.25 7.93 20.04
N LEU A 135 3.42 7.11 19.39
CA LEU A 135 1.97 7.24 19.43
C LEU A 135 1.32 6.49 20.62
N GLY A 136 2.09 5.69 21.38
CA GLY A 136 1.58 4.93 22.52
C GLY A 136 0.57 3.86 22.13
N VAL A 137 0.68 3.32 20.90
CA VAL A 137 -0.15 2.25 20.36
C VAL A 137 0.57 0.92 20.52
N ASP A 138 0.05 0.04 21.32
CA ASP A 138 0.56 -1.29 21.63
C ASP A 138 -0.24 -2.41 20.98
N HIS A 139 -1.37 -2.08 20.33
CA HIS A 139 -2.21 -3.00 19.59
C HIS A 139 -2.98 -2.32 18.48
N LEU A 140 -3.22 -3.04 17.37
CA LEU A 140 -3.96 -2.56 16.20
C LEU A 140 -5.25 -3.34 16.02
N ARG A 141 -6.33 -2.63 15.80
CA ARG A 141 -7.61 -3.21 15.37
C ARG A 141 -7.52 -3.78 13.96
N LEU A 142 -6.75 -3.10 13.09
CA LEU A 142 -6.57 -3.48 11.68
C LEU A 142 -5.22 -2.99 11.16
N VAL A 143 -4.55 -3.84 10.39
CA VAL A 143 -3.45 -3.44 9.51
C VAL A 143 -3.88 -3.61 8.07
N THR A 144 -3.77 -2.56 7.28
CA THR A 144 -4.13 -2.57 5.86
C THR A 144 -3.20 -1.70 5.03
N GLY A 145 -3.18 -1.94 3.73
CA GLY A 145 -2.43 -1.11 2.79
C GLY A 145 -2.56 -1.62 1.37
N THR A 146 -2.12 -0.80 0.42
CA THR A 146 -2.24 -1.08 -1.00
C THR A 146 -0.89 -1.32 -1.63
N SER A 147 -0.73 -2.35 -2.47
CA SER A 147 0.50 -2.68 -3.21
C SER A 147 1.68 -2.88 -2.23
N MET A 148 2.69 -2.00 -2.19
CA MET A 148 3.74 -2.02 -1.17
C MET A 148 3.16 -2.06 0.25
N GLY A 149 2.15 -1.23 0.55
CA GLY A 149 1.46 -1.27 1.86
C GLY A 149 0.74 -2.59 2.11
N GLY A 150 0.20 -3.24 1.08
CA GLY A 150 -0.31 -4.60 1.16
C GLY A 150 0.79 -5.63 1.46
N MET A 151 1.97 -5.48 0.85
CA MET A 151 3.14 -6.29 1.16
C MET A 151 3.63 -6.06 2.59
N HIS A 152 3.61 -4.83 3.08
CA HIS A 152 3.88 -4.53 4.49
C HIS A 152 2.84 -5.17 5.41
N THR A 153 1.56 -5.21 5.02
CA THR A 153 0.50 -5.88 5.80
C THR A 153 0.82 -7.36 6.02
N TRP A 154 1.31 -8.07 4.99
CA TRP A 154 1.80 -9.44 5.14
C TRP A 154 2.99 -9.52 6.10
N LEU A 155 3.97 -8.61 5.97
CA LEU A 155 5.15 -8.57 6.87
C LEU A 155 4.76 -8.25 8.32
N TRP A 156 3.78 -7.38 8.55
CA TRP A 156 3.24 -7.13 9.87
C TRP A 156 2.70 -8.41 10.51
N GLY A 157 1.90 -9.16 9.78
CA GLY A 157 1.32 -10.42 10.26
C GLY A 157 2.37 -11.47 10.63
N VAL A 158 3.44 -11.60 9.85
CA VAL A 158 4.50 -12.58 10.11
C VAL A 158 5.53 -12.12 11.14
N THR A 159 5.71 -10.80 11.31
CA THR A 159 6.73 -10.24 12.21
C THR A 159 6.19 -9.97 13.61
N TYR A 160 4.94 -9.51 13.70
CA TYR A 160 4.29 -9.12 14.96
C TYR A 160 2.92 -9.80 15.11
N PRO A 161 2.84 -11.14 15.13
CA PRO A 161 1.57 -11.89 15.01
C PRO A 161 0.55 -11.63 16.13
N ASP A 162 0.98 -11.09 17.27
CA ASP A 162 0.12 -10.75 18.42
C ASP A 162 -0.30 -9.28 18.47
N PHE A 163 0.15 -8.46 17.50
CA PHE A 163 0.00 -7.01 17.57
C PHE A 163 -1.30 -6.50 16.91
N MET A 164 -2.08 -7.36 16.24
CA MET A 164 -3.28 -6.93 15.54
C MET A 164 -4.44 -7.93 15.64
N ASP A 165 -5.66 -7.39 15.51
CA ASP A 165 -6.90 -8.18 15.44
C ASP A 165 -7.22 -8.66 14.02
N ALA A 166 -6.82 -7.92 12.98
CA ALA A 166 -7.11 -8.25 11.59
C ALA A 166 -6.06 -7.73 10.60
N LEU A 167 -5.94 -8.44 9.48
CA LEU A 167 -5.08 -8.09 8.35
C LEU A 167 -5.90 -7.97 7.05
N PHE A 168 -5.70 -6.88 6.31
CA PHE A 168 -6.40 -6.64 5.05
C PHE A 168 -5.43 -6.13 3.95
N PRO A 169 -4.57 -7.00 3.39
CA PRO A 169 -3.68 -6.64 2.30
C PRO A 169 -4.43 -6.49 0.97
N LEU A 170 -4.16 -5.38 0.26
CA LEU A 170 -4.77 -5.06 -1.04
C LEU A 170 -3.71 -5.06 -2.13
N ALA A 171 -4.04 -5.61 -3.31
CA ALA A 171 -3.20 -5.58 -4.52
C ALA A 171 -1.76 -6.05 -4.26
N SER A 172 -1.59 -7.17 -3.57
CA SER A 172 -0.29 -7.71 -3.18
C SER A 172 -0.29 -9.23 -3.11
N LEU A 173 0.86 -9.84 -3.32
CA LEU A 173 1.04 -11.29 -3.22
C LEU A 173 1.91 -11.63 -2.00
N PRO A 174 1.59 -12.70 -1.24
CA PRO A 174 2.36 -13.14 -0.09
C PRO A 174 3.58 -13.99 -0.50
N ALA A 175 4.33 -13.52 -1.47
CA ALA A 175 5.48 -14.21 -2.02
C ALA A 175 6.55 -13.21 -2.46
N GLN A 176 7.80 -13.65 -2.56
CA GLN A 176 8.89 -12.87 -3.11
C GLN A 176 8.50 -12.25 -4.46
N ILE A 177 8.84 -10.98 -4.67
CA ILE A 177 8.60 -10.30 -5.94
C ILE A 177 9.48 -10.92 -7.02
N ALA A 178 8.84 -11.56 -8.00
CA ALA A 178 9.47 -12.25 -9.11
C ALA A 178 8.77 -11.91 -10.45
N GLY A 179 9.19 -12.57 -11.52
CA GLY A 179 8.58 -12.45 -12.84
C GLY A 179 8.47 -11.01 -13.32
N ARG A 180 7.34 -10.68 -13.95
CA ARG A 180 7.08 -9.37 -14.55
C ARG A 180 7.23 -8.23 -13.54
N ASN A 181 6.71 -8.36 -12.32
CA ASN A 181 6.83 -7.33 -11.30
C ASN A 181 8.30 -6.99 -11.00
N ARG A 182 9.17 -8.02 -10.84
CA ARG A 182 10.60 -7.78 -10.62
C ARG A 182 11.28 -7.20 -11.87
N MET A 183 10.94 -7.66 -13.06
CA MET A 183 11.48 -7.14 -14.31
C MET A 183 11.16 -5.66 -14.50
N ILE A 184 9.92 -5.26 -14.23
CA ILE A 184 9.49 -3.85 -14.26
C ILE A 184 10.31 -3.01 -13.28
N ARG A 185 10.46 -3.45 -12.03
CA ARG A 185 11.26 -2.74 -11.01
C ARG A 185 12.72 -2.62 -11.42
N LYS A 186 13.30 -3.72 -11.90
CA LYS A 186 14.70 -3.72 -12.38
C LYS A 186 14.89 -2.78 -13.56
N HIS A 187 13.96 -2.77 -14.51
CA HIS A 187 14.02 -1.84 -15.65
C HIS A 187 14.03 -0.37 -15.16
N ALA A 188 13.15 0.01 -14.24
CA ALA A 188 13.12 1.36 -13.70
C ALA A 188 14.43 1.73 -12.99
N ILE A 189 14.96 0.83 -12.15
CA ILE A 189 16.22 1.03 -11.43
C ILE A 189 17.39 1.17 -12.40
N ASP A 190 17.49 0.25 -13.37
CA ASP A 190 18.60 0.25 -14.33
C ASP A 190 18.53 1.48 -15.24
N SER A 191 17.35 1.88 -15.72
CA SER A 191 17.18 3.08 -16.54
C SER A 191 17.75 4.32 -15.84
N ILE A 192 17.53 4.45 -14.54
CA ILE A 192 18.07 5.55 -13.74
C ILE A 192 19.58 5.39 -13.55
N ARG A 193 20.02 4.23 -13.01
CA ARG A 193 21.39 4.05 -12.53
C ARG A 193 22.44 3.92 -13.66
N THR A 194 22.01 3.48 -14.85
CA THR A 194 22.92 3.36 -16.00
C THR A 194 22.97 4.60 -16.88
N ASP A 195 22.13 5.59 -16.61
CA ASP A 195 22.18 6.88 -17.29
C ASP A 195 23.46 7.65 -16.90
N PRO A 196 24.29 8.07 -17.85
CA PRO A 196 25.48 8.89 -17.55
C PRO A 196 25.16 10.18 -16.77
N GLY A 197 23.97 10.76 -16.98
CA GLY A 197 23.49 11.93 -16.25
C GLY A 197 23.14 11.68 -14.79
N PHE A 198 23.04 10.42 -14.36
CA PHE A 198 22.79 10.06 -12.96
C PHE A 198 23.99 10.41 -12.05
N ALA A 199 25.22 10.37 -12.57
CA ALA A 199 26.44 10.78 -11.89
C ALA A 199 26.55 10.21 -10.45
N ASP A 200 26.32 8.92 -10.28
CA ASP A 200 26.26 8.24 -8.97
C ASP A 200 25.30 8.91 -7.95
N GLY A 201 24.18 9.40 -8.45
CA GLY A 201 23.18 10.10 -7.64
C GLY A 201 23.46 11.56 -7.36
N ASN A 202 24.54 12.14 -7.91
CA ASN A 202 24.97 13.53 -7.66
C ASN A 202 24.60 14.50 -8.80
N TYR A 203 23.53 14.20 -9.52
CA TYR A 203 23.00 15.06 -10.60
C TYR A 203 22.47 16.40 -10.07
N GLU A 204 22.55 17.42 -10.89
CA GLU A 204 21.92 18.75 -10.67
C GLU A 204 20.57 18.84 -11.39
N VAL A 205 20.46 18.15 -12.55
CA VAL A 205 19.23 18.01 -13.34
C VAL A 205 18.87 16.53 -13.38
N GLN A 206 17.59 16.22 -13.27
CA GLN A 206 17.12 14.83 -13.32
C GLN A 206 17.67 14.10 -14.56
N PRO A 207 18.23 12.89 -14.39
CA PRO A 207 18.76 12.12 -15.52
C PRO A 207 17.65 11.70 -16.48
N ARG A 208 17.92 11.56 -17.77
CA ARG A 208 16.92 11.10 -18.76
C ARG A 208 16.40 9.70 -18.47
N GLY A 209 17.21 8.86 -17.83
CA GLY A 209 16.78 7.54 -17.36
C GLY A 209 15.63 7.59 -16.35
N PHE A 210 15.45 8.73 -15.70
CA PHE A 210 14.30 8.97 -14.82
C PHE A 210 12.98 9.04 -15.61
N ASP A 211 12.95 9.67 -16.78
CA ASP A 211 11.78 9.71 -17.64
C ASP A 211 11.42 8.27 -18.10
N ALA A 212 12.41 7.46 -18.48
CA ALA A 212 12.20 6.06 -18.82
C ALA A 212 11.60 5.26 -17.64
N ALA A 213 12.05 5.52 -16.41
CA ALA A 213 11.49 4.90 -15.22
C ALA A 213 10.05 5.38 -14.95
N LEU A 214 9.71 6.63 -15.25
CA LEU A 214 8.35 7.15 -15.16
C LEU A 214 7.41 6.48 -16.17
N HIS A 215 7.86 6.17 -17.41
CA HIS A 215 7.07 5.37 -18.36
C HIS A 215 6.71 4.01 -17.77
N VAL A 216 7.67 3.35 -17.14
CA VAL A 216 7.43 2.07 -16.45
C VAL A 216 6.43 2.23 -15.30
N LEU A 217 6.53 3.29 -14.52
CA LEU A 217 5.59 3.60 -13.45
C LEU A 217 4.18 3.82 -13.99
N ALA A 218 4.02 4.47 -15.14
CA ALA A 218 2.73 4.64 -15.80
C ALA A 218 2.04 3.28 -15.99
N TRP A 219 2.74 2.28 -16.52
CA TRP A 219 2.19 0.94 -16.73
C TRP A 219 1.77 0.23 -15.44
N MET A 220 2.40 0.55 -14.32
CA MET A 220 2.05 0.00 -13.00
C MET A 220 0.86 0.72 -12.35
N SER A 221 0.47 1.90 -12.84
CA SER A 221 -0.45 2.80 -12.13
C SER A 221 -1.91 2.61 -12.49
N SER A 222 -2.23 1.85 -13.55
CA SER A 222 -3.62 1.65 -13.99
C SER A 222 -3.79 0.31 -14.73
N ALA A 223 -5.02 0.05 -15.14
CA ALA A 223 -5.43 -1.14 -15.87
C ALA A 223 -5.63 -0.86 -17.37
N PRO A 224 -5.40 -1.85 -18.27
CA PRO A 224 -5.56 -1.68 -19.71
C PRO A 224 -6.88 -1.05 -20.13
N HIS A 225 -7.99 -1.43 -19.51
CA HIS A 225 -9.30 -0.87 -19.81
C HIS A 225 -9.41 0.62 -19.49
N GLN A 226 -8.75 1.09 -18.44
CA GLN A 226 -8.76 2.52 -18.09
C GLN A 226 -7.89 3.30 -19.06
N TRP A 227 -6.74 2.75 -19.46
CA TRP A 227 -5.89 3.35 -20.47
C TRP A 227 -6.62 3.49 -21.82
N GLN A 228 -7.26 2.40 -22.30
CA GLN A 228 -8.03 2.42 -23.54
C GLN A 228 -9.21 3.41 -23.51
N LYS A 229 -9.80 3.63 -22.33
CA LYS A 229 -10.86 4.62 -22.14
C LYS A 229 -10.34 6.06 -22.13
N ALA A 230 -9.17 6.27 -21.50
CA ALA A 230 -8.56 7.60 -21.39
C ALA A 230 -7.90 8.07 -22.70
N ALA A 231 -7.35 7.12 -23.47
CA ALA A 231 -6.60 7.35 -24.70
C ALA A 231 -6.97 6.25 -25.70
N SER A 232 -8.00 6.50 -26.50
CA SER A 232 -8.66 5.46 -27.32
C SER A 232 -8.08 5.30 -28.73
N ASP A 233 -7.23 6.23 -29.15
CA ASP A 233 -6.54 6.23 -30.43
C ASP A 233 -5.04 6.56 -30.22
N ARG A 234 -4.27 6.48 -31.30
CA ARG A 234 -2.82 6.64 -31.27
C ARG A 234 -2.40 8.02 -30.79
N GLU A 235 -3.01 9.06 -31.34
CA GLU A 235 -2.64 10.44 -31.07
C GLU A 235 -2.94 10.83 -29.61
N SER A 236 -4.14 10.48 -29.14
CA SER A 236 -4.52 10.69 -27.74
C SER A 236 -3.67 9.85 -26.75
N ALA A 237 -3.15 8.70 -27.17
CA ALA A 237 -2.28 7.89 -26.32
C ALA A 237 -0.87 8.49 -26.19
N ASP A 238 -0.31 9.02 -27.28
CA ASP A 238 0.98 9.72 -27.28
C ASP A 238 0.88 10.99 -26.41
N GLU A 239 -0.13 11.83 -26.60
CA GLU A 239 -0.37 13.03 -25.80
C GLU A 239 -0.61 12.69 -24.31
N PHE A 240 -1.37 11.64 -24.04
CA PHE A 240 -1.67 11.23 -22.68
C PHE A 240 -0.42 10.84 -21.90
N ILE A 241 0.46 10.03 -22.50
CA ILE A 241 1.67 9.57 -21.80
C ILE A 241 2.66 10.71 -21.58
N ASP A 242 2.84 11.61 -22.55
CA ASP A 242 3.71 12.77 -22.43
C ASP A 242 3.26 13.69 -21.29
N ASN A 243 1.99 14.03 -21.22
CA ASN A 243 1.41 14.83 -20.13
C ASN A 243 1.52 14.12 -18.78
N TRP A 244 1.34 12.78 -18.75
CA TRP A 244 1.45 12.00 -17.53
C TRP A 244 2.88 12.04 -16.98
N ILE A 245 3.90 11.88 -17.85
CA ILE A 245 5.31 11.94 -17.47
C ILE A 245 5.67 13.32 -16.91
N GLU A 246 5.28 14.39 -17.61
CA GLU A 246 5.53 15.76 -17.17
C GLU A 246 4.99 16.01 -15.74
N VAL A 247 3.73 15.67 -15.50
CA VAL A 247 3.10 15.81 -14.18
C VAL A 247 3.75 14.90 -13.14
N ALA A 248 4.10 13.67 -13.52
CA ALA A 248 4.71 12.72 -12.62
C ALA A 248 6.13 13.12 -12.19
N ALA A 249 6.86 13.84 -13.04
CA ALA A 249 8.21 14.30 -12.75
C ALA A 249 8.27 15.46 -11.74
N MET A 250 7.20 16.28 -11.65
CA MET A 250 7.21 17.51 -10.82
C MET A 250 7.51 17.27 -9.34
N ASP A 251 7.03 16.15 -8.78
CA ASP A 251 7.09 15.85 -7.34
C ASP A 251 7.97 14.63 -7.02
N ARG A 252 8.79 14.17 -7.96
CA ARG A 252 9.61 12.97 -7.80
C ARG A 252 11.09 13.24 -8.08
N ASP A 253 11.90 12.36 -7.54
CA ASP A 253 13.35 12.39 -7.66
C ASP A 253 13.90 11.02 -8.07
N ALA A 254 14.91 10.98 -8.92
CA ALA A 254 15.48 9.75 -9.46
C ALA A 254 16.11 8.87 -8.37
N ASN A 255 16.81 9.45 -7.39
CA ASN A 255 17.35 8.69 -6.27
C ASN A 255 16.22 8.06 -5.45
N ASP A 256 15.23 8.87 -5.05
CA ASP A 256 14.10 8.39 -4.25
C ASP A 256 13.37 7.24 -4.95
N MET A 257 13.15 7.38 -6.27
CA MET A 257 12.47 6.36 -7.06
C MET A 257 13.30 5.07 -7.18
N ALA A 258 14.60 5.17 -7.45
CA ALA A 258 15.48 4.02 -7.55
C ALA A 258 15.52 3.22 -6.24
N TYR A 259 15.61 3.91 -5.10
CA TYR A 259 15.57 3.30 -3.77
C TYR A 259 14.21 2.69 -3.44
N ALA A 260 13.11 3.37 -3.74
CA ALA A 260 11.76 2.87 -3.49
C ALA A 260 11.46 1.57 -4.27
N PHE A 261 11.92 1.47 -5.52
CA PHE A 261 11.79 0.24 -6.30
C PHE A 261 12.73 -0.88 -5.81
N ASP A 262 13.93 -0.54 -5.34
CA ASP A 262 14.87 -1.51 -4.80
C ASP A 262 14.45 -2.04 -3.41
N ALA A 263 13.77 -1.24 -2.60
CA ALA A 263 13.38 -1.57 -1.22
C ALA A 263 12.65 -2.91 -1.05
N SER A 264 12.06 -3.43 -2.11
CA SER A 264 11.39 -4.74 -2.12
C SER A 264 12.35 -5.95 -2.16
N TYR A 265 13.66 -5.74 -2.11
CA TYR A 265 14.65 -6.82 -2.27
C TYR A 265 14.57 -7.88 -1.17
N ASP A 266 14.15 -7.51 0.04
CA ASP A 266 14.04 -8.37 1.21
C ASP A 266 12.63 -8.94 1.45
N TYR A 267 11.70 -8.66 0.52
CA TYR A 267 10.32 -9.07 0.67
C TYR A 267 10.12 -10.54 0.31
N ASP A 268 9.93 -11.36 1.32
CA ASP A 268 9.37 -12.71 1.22
C ASP A 268 8.71 -13.08 2.55
N PRO A 269 7.37 -13.02 2.66
CA PRO A 269 6.66 -13.40 3.88
C PRO A 269 6.42 -14.91 4.00
N ARG A 270 6.61 -15.72 2.93
CA ARG A 270 6.28 -17.14 2.87
C ARG A 270 6.78 -17.95 4.07
N PRO A 271 8.03 -17.81 4.53
CA PRO A 271 8.52 -18.59 5.66
C PRO A 271 7.72 -18.41 6.94
N GLY A 272 7.10 -17.23 7.14
CA GLY A 272 6.36 -16.89 8.34
C GLY A 272 4.83 -16.91 8.20
N LEU A 273 4.26 -17.29 7.04
CA LEU A 273 2.80 -17.25 6.84
C LEU A 273 2.02 -18.10 7.87
N ARG A 274 2.61 -19.20 8.36
CA ARG A 274 2.02 -20.06 9.38
C ARG A 274 1.97 -19.41 10.76
N ASP A 275 2.76 -18.39 10.99
CA ASP A 275 2.87 -17.69 12.28
C ASP A 275 1.80 -16.58 12.40
N ILE A 276 1.15 -16.22 11.31
CA ILE A 276 0.04 -15.25 11.31
C ILE A 276 -1.10 -15.81 12.16
N LYS A 277 -1.47 -15.05 13.21
CA LYS A 277 -2.55 -15.41 14.14
C LYS A 277 -3.85 -14.69 13.84
N ALA A 278 -3.75 -13.43 13.37
CA ALA A 278 -4.90 -12.60 13.08
C ALA A 278 -5.70 -13.14 11.87
N PRO A 279 -7.02 -13.06 11.88
CA PRO A 279 -7.84 -13.23 10.69
C PRO A 279 -7.35 -12.35 9.55
N LEU A 280 -7.28 -12.93 8.34
CA LEU A 280 -6.73 -12.27 7.17
C LEU A 280 -7.69 -12.38 5.99
N THR A 281 -7.98 -11.24 5.37
CA THR A 281 -8.71 -11.16 4.09
C THR A 281 -7.85 -10.44 3.07
N ALA A 282 -7.38 -11.15 2.05
CA ALA A 282 -6.57 -10.58 0.98
C ALA A 282 -7.42 -10.28 -0.25
N VAL A 283 -7.23 -9.09 -0.83
CA VAL A 283 -7.97 -8.66 -2.03
C VAL A 283 -7.01 -8.31 -3.15
N ASN A 284 -7.18 -8.93 -4.30
CA ASN A 284 -6.52 -8.58 -5.54
C ASN A 284 -7.54 -8.15 -6.60
N PHE A 285 -7.07 -7.54 -7.67
CA PHE A 285 -7.90 -7.05 -8.76
C PHE A 285 -7.67 -7.89 -10.01
N ALA A 286 -8.76 -8.27 -10.69
CA ALA A 286 -8.71 -9.11 -11.89
C ALA A 286 -7.88 -8.52 -13.03
N CYS A 287 -7.76 -7.19 -13.07
CA CYS A 287 -6.98 -6.47 -14.07
C CYS A 287 -5.60 -5.99 -13.56
N ASP A 288 -5.13 -6.46 -12.41
CA ASP A 288 -3.81 -6.11 -11.86
C ASP A 288 -2.70 -6.67 -12.76
N GLN A 289 -1.94 -5.78 -13.36
CA GLN A 289 -0.83 -6.12 -14.26
C GLN A 289 0.50 -6.31 -13.51
N VAL A 290 0.54 -5.93 -12.24
CA VAL A 290 1.73 -6.03 -11.38
C VAL A 290 1.69 -7.28 -10.50
N ASN A 291 0.53 -7.58 -9.93
CA ASN A 291 0.25 -8.75 -9.10
C ASN A 291 -0.89 -9.59 -9.73
N PRO A 292 -0.71 -10.14 -10.93
CA PRO A 292 -1.79 -10.70 -11.71
C PRO A 292 -2.37 -11.97 -11.06
N PRO A 293 -3.70 -12.03 -10.83
CA PRO A 293 -4.35 -13.14 -10.17
C PRO A 293 -4.26 -14.46 -10.96
N GLU A 294 -4.09 -14.41 -12.27
CA GLU A 294 -3.91 -15.60 -13.10
C GLU A 294 -2.69 -16.45 -12.72
N LEU A 295 -1.72 -15.89 -11.99
CA LEU A 295 -0.60 -16.65 -11.44
C LEU A 295 -1.01 -17.58 -10.29
N ARG A 296 -2.19 -17.37 -9.69
CA ARG A 296 -2.73 -18.14 -8.57
C ARG A 296 -1.85 -18.23 -7.33
N ILE A 297 -0.87 -17.34 -7.22
CA ILE A 297 0.06 -17.32 -6.08
C ILE A 297 -0.70 -17.02 -4.77
N LEU A 298 -1.65 -16.08 -4.82
CA LEU A 298 -2.45 -15.75 -3.63
C LEU A 298 -3.23 -16.96 -3.13
N GLU A 299 -3.92 -17.69 -4.02
CA GLU A 299 -4.72 -18.86 -3.69
C GLU A 299 -3.87 -20.03 -3.20
N GLU A 300 -2.63 -20.13 -3.67
CA GLU A 300 -1.71 -21.18 -3.25
C GLU A 300 -1.12 -20.90 -1.87
N GLU A 301 -0.61 -19.68 -1.66
CA GLU A 301 0.12 -19.31 -0.45
C GLU A 301 -0.81 -19.05 0.75
N ILE A 302 -2.02 -18.55 0.53
CA ILE A 302 -2.97 -18.28 1.63
C ILE A 302 -3.34 -19.54 2.41
N LYS A 303 -3.22 -20.72 1.81
CA LYS A 303 -3.42 -22.01 2.47
C LYS A 303 -2.44 -22.26 3.62
N ASN A 304 -1.33 -21.53 3.61
CA ASN A 304 -0.31 -21.59 4.66
C ASN A 304 -0.68 -20.70 5.87
N VAL A 305 -1.69 -19.85 5.77
CA VAL A 305 -2.18 -19.01 6.88
C VAL A 305 -3.23 -19.78 7.65
N LYS A 306 -3.02 -20.07 8.94
CA LYS A 306 -3.90 -20.93 9.75
C LYS A 306 -5.34 -20.43 9.86
N ASN A 307 -5.52 -19.12 9.96
CA ASN A 307 -6.81 -18.47 10.15
C ASN A 307 -7.22 -17.63 8.94
N GLY A 308 -6.67 -17.93 7.77
CA GLY A 308 -6.95 -17.19 6.55
C GLY A 308 -8.31 -17.56 5.97
N PRO A 309 -9.25 -16.64 5.79
CA PRO A 309 -10.39 -16.84 4.91
C PRO A 309 -9.93 -16.96 3.46
N MET A 310 -10.85 -17.40 2.59
CA MET A 310 -10.53 -17.53 1.16
C MET A 310 -10.11 -16.18 0.54
N PRO A 311 -9.14 -16.18 -0.40
CA PRO A 311 -8.73 -14.97 -1.10
C PRO A 311 -9.88 -14.44 -1.96
N PHE A 312 -10.02 -13.11 -1.99
CA PHE A 312 -10.97 -12.44 -2.87
C PHE A 312 -10.26 -11.83 -4.07
N VAL A 313 -10.69 -12.21 -5.26
CA VAL A 313 -10.31 -11.53 -6.50
C VAL A 313 -11.48 -10.66 -6.94
N VAL A 314 -11.26 -9.34 -6.98
CA VAL A 314 -12.29 -8.39 -7.39
C VAL A 314 -12.11 -8.05 -8.86
N ASP A 315 -13.16 -8.30 -9.65
CA ASP A 315 -13.23 -7.78 -11.02
C ASP A 315 -13.54 -6.27 -10.98
N VAL A 316 -12.54 -5.45 -11.26
CA VAL A 316 -12.65 -3.98 -11.23
C VAL A 316 -13.67 -3.45 -12.25
N ILE A 317 -13.87 -4.15 -13.36
CA ILE A 317 -14.88 -3.77 -14.37
C ILE A 317 -16.27 -3.95 -13.80
N LYS A 318 -16.50 -5.04 -13.10
CA LYS A 318 -17.75 -5.35 -12.40
C LYS A 318 -17.93 -4.43 -11.18
N ALA A 319 -16.85 -4.19 -10.44
CA ALA A 319 -16.86 -3.31 -9.28
C ALA A 319 -17.16 -1.85 -9.64
N HIS A 320 -16.75 -1.36 -10.81
CA HIS A 320 -17.06 0.01 -11.24
C HIS A 320 -18.56 0.19 -11.56
N LYS A 321 -19.23 -0.84 -12.04
CA LYS A 321 -20.69 -0.84 -12.22
C LYS A 321 -21.46 -1.18 -10.94
N ASP A 322 -20.85 -1.92 -10.04
CA ASP A 322 -21.46 -2.51 -8.85
C ASP A 322 -20.73 -2.12 -7.54
N CYS A 323 -20.04 -0.98 -7.50
CA CYS A 323 -19.32 -0.49 -6.31
C CYS A 323 -20.22 -0.44 -5.07
N TRP A 324 -21.53 -0.20 -5.26
CA TRP A 324 -22.53 -0.28 -4.20
C TRP A 324 -22.84 -1.72 -3.75
N LYS A 325 -22.65 -2.74 -4.61
CA LYS A 325 -22.80 -4.16 -4.22
C LYS A 325 -21.60 -4.62 -3.40
N LEU A 326 -20.39 -4.18 -3.77
CA LEU A 326 -19.19 -4.40 -2.96
C LEU A 326 -19.33 -3.75 -1.59
N ARG A 327 -19.87 -2.52 -1.52
CA ARG A 327 -20.25 -1.86 -0.25
C ARG A 327 -21.24 -2.70 0.59
N LYS A 328 -22.27 -3.27 -0.04
CA LYS A 328 -23.23 -4.16 0.64
C LYS A 328 -22.58 -5.47 1.10
N GLU A 329 -21.67 -6.01 0.32
CA GLU A 329 -21.02 -7.28 0.63
C GLU A 329 -19.98 -7.11 1.75
N ILE A 330 -19.11 -6.10 1.68
CA ILE A 330 -18.21 -5.70 2.76
C ILE A 330 -19.02 -5.26 3.99
N GLY A 331 -20.16 -4.58 3.79
CA GLY A 331 -21.05 -4.15 4.86
C GLY A 331 -21.83 -5.29 5.52
N ARG A 332 -22.15 -6.39 4.80
CA ARG A 332 -22.74 -7.62 5.36
C ARG A 332 -21.75 -8.40 6.22
N GLN A 333 -20.45 -8.31 5.91
CA GLN A 333 -19.38 -8.86 6.74
C GLN A 333 -19.06 -7.97 7.96
N ARG A 334 -19.90 -6.98 8.30
CA ARG A 334 -19.81 -6.22 9.56
C ARG A 334 -19.71 -7.11 10.81
N SER A 335 -20.14 -8.37 10.73
CA SER A 335 -19.94 -9.34 11.79
C SER A 335 -18.49 -9.80 11.97
N MET A 336 -17.62 -9.65 10.96
CA MET A 336 -16.20 -9.97 11.11
C MET A 336 -15.43 -8.89 11.89
N PHE A 337 -15.94 -7.67 11.97
CA PHE A 337 -15.35 -6.57 12.75
C PHE A 337 -15.99 -6.41 14.14
N SER A 338 -17.03 -7.15 14.45
CA SER A 338 -17.61 -7.26 15.79
C SER A 338 -17.25 -8.63 16.35
N VAL A 339 -16.35 -8.66 17.32
CA VAL A 339 -16.09 -9.86 18.12
C VAL A 339 -17.36 -10.18 18.91
N HIS A 340 -18.18 -11.10 18.40
CA HIS A 340 -19.05 -11.94 19.23
C HIS A 340 -19.33 -13.25 18.49
N SER A 341 -19.08 -14.32 19.22
CA SER A 341 -19.27 -15.72 18.91
C SER A 341 -20.65 -16.05 18.32
N SER A 342 -20.65 -16.67 17.15
CA SER A 342 -21.52 -17.83 16.86
C SER A 342 -21.15 -18.39 15.49
N HIS A 343 -20.96 -19.68 15.46
CA HIS A 343 -20.67 -20.49 14.27
C HIS A 343 -21.81 -20.39 13.25
N GLU A 344 -21.51 -19.84 12.07
CA GLU A 344 -22.15 -20.21 10.81
C GLU A 344 -21.33 -19.62 9.65
N GLU A 345 -20.87 -20.45 8.73
CA GLU A 345 -20.08 -20.10 7.56
C GLU A 345 -20.93 -19.35 6.52
N PRO A 346 -20.47 -18.18 6.01
CA PRO A 346 -20.99 -17.66 4.74
C PRO A 346 -20.07 -18.09 3.60
N VAL A 347 -20.52 -19.09 2.84
CA VAL A 347 -19.90 -19.49 1.58
C VAL A 347 -20.35 -18.54 0.48
N LEU A 348 -19.46 -17.66 0.01
CA LEU A 348 -19.62 -16.99 -1.28
C LEU A 348 -18.91 -17.81 -2.36
N ARG A 349 -19.67 -18.69 -3.02
CA ARG A 349 -19.23 -19.38 -4.23
C ARG A 349 -19.48 -18.46 -5.43
N VAL A 350 -18.43 -17.97 -6.07
CA VAL A 350 -18.49 -17.61 -7.48
C VAL A 350 -18.20 -18.93 -8.23
N ALA A 351 -19.24 -19.53 -8.78
CA ALA A 351 -19.12 -20.78 -9.52
C ALA A 351 -18.31 -20.56 -10.82
N PRO A 352 -17.49 -21.55 -11.24
CA PRO A 352 -16.73 -21.52 -12.49
C PRO A 352 -17.59 -21.63 -13.78
N ASP A 353 -18.89 -21.85 -13.66
CA ASP A 353 -19.72 -22.35 -14.78
C ASP A 353 -20.42 -21.28 -15.64
N ASP A 354 -20.25 -19.98 -15.36
CA ASP A 354 -20.89 -18.93 -16.19
C ASP A 354 -20.04 -18.43 -17.40
N MET A 355 -18.90 -19.05 -17.67
CA MET A 355 -18.10 -18.74 -18.87
C MET A 355 -18.52 -19.50 -20.15
N ALA A 356 -19.45 -20.43 -20.07
CA ALA A 356 -19.80 -21.32 -21.20
C ALA A 356 -21.11 -20.97 -21.95
N ARG A 357 -21.78 -19.87 -21.62
CA ARG A 357 -23.04 -19.50 -22.32
C ARG A 357 -23.06 -18.07 -22.81
N SER A 358 -22.20 -17.74 -23.76
CA SER A 358 -22.34 -16.57 -24.64
C SER A 358 -21.66 -16.80 -25.98
N THR A 359 -22.06 -17.86 -26.69
CA THR A 359 -21.87 -17.99 -28.12
C THR A 359 -23.12 -18.70 -28.65
N LYS A 360 -24.12 -17.88 -28.97
CA LYS A 360 -25.07 -18.07 -30.10
C LYS A 360 -25.67 -16.72 -30.42
#